data_0694e3d1ab4bca47e306f78a0a02c588
#
_entry.id   0694e3d1ab4bca47e306f78a0a02c588
#
_cell.length_a   1.000
_cell.length_b   1.000
_cell.length_c   1.000
_cell.angle_alpha   90.00
_cell.angle_beta   90.00
_cell.angle_gamma   90.00
#
_symmetry.space_group_name_H-M   'P 1'
#
loop_
_entity.id
_entity.type
_entity.pdbx_description
1 polymer ?
#
loop_
_entity_poly.entity_id
_entity_poly.type
_entity_poly.pdbx_seq_one_letter_code
_entity_poly.pdbx_strand_id
1 'polypeptide(L)'
;FTHLPRACNSRFHGAVSHDMGTALADRMFHFNVQTVIGAFLDYAVANDFAPEIMAYLKVRPDKLDDTQSQLANDHLIGASPRGWEDVSNVIRSDLSEEAQRVFVQGRIGAANAAEFFGVLRELQAGADVVKLLEARAGAETVALLPRTLDALYGMTYALLSAAGEPATLTRALEIVEQLPDIRSDVALPVREVQTLAMELLFEQA
;
A
#
# COMPACT_ATOMS: atom_id res chain seq x y z
N PHE A 1 28.72 -28.99 -1.06
CA PHE A 1 28.99 -27.61 -0.63
C PHE A 1 27.63 -26.92 -0.53
N THR A 2 27.12 -26.75 0.68
CA THR A 2 25.91 -25.98 0.96
C THR A 2 26.29 -24.50 1.00
N HIS A 3 25.99 -23.76 -0.08
CA HIS A 3 26.12 -22.32 -0.07
C HIS A 3 24.93 -21.73 0.71
N LEU A 4 25.18 -21.25 1.91
CA LEU A 4 24.19 -20.49 2.68
C LEU A 4 24.23 -19.04 2.18
N PRO A 5 23.15 -18.49 1.62
CA PRO A 5 23.08 -17.08 1.30
C PRO A 5 23.17 -16.27 2.59
N ARG A 6 24.00 -15.25 2.62
CA ARG A 6 24.09 -14.29 3.72
C ARG A 6 23.66 -12.92 3.20
N ALA A 7 22.70 -12.32 3.85
CA ALA A 7 22.34 -10.94 3.63
C ALA A 7 23.03 -10.05 4.68
N CYS A 8 23.59 -8.93 4.24
CA CYS A 8 24.11 -7.90 5.13
C CYS A 8 23.68 -6.51 4.63
N ASN A 9 23.47 -5.60 5.55
CA ASN A 9 23.22 -4.21 5.20
C ASN A 9 24.54 -3.55 4.76
N SER A 10 24.47 -2.73 3.71
CA SER A 10 25.63 -1.91 3.34
C SER A 10 25.86 -0.79 4.35
N ARG A 11 27.07 -0.21 4.39
CA ARG A 11 27.38 0.96 5.23
C ARG A 11 26.46 2.16 4.96
N PHE A 12 25.93 2.25 3.76
CA PHE A 12 25.00 3.32 3.35
C PHE A 12 23.64 3.28 4.06
N HIS A 13 23.29 2.18 4.74
CA HIS A 13 22.05 2.05 5.50
C HIS A 13 22.22 2.40 6.99
N GLY A 14 23.30 3.05 7.39
CA GLY A 14 23.55 3.43 8.79
C GLY A 14 23.73 2.24 9.74
N ALA A 15 23.81 1.02 9.22
CA ALA A 15 24.02 -0.18 10.01
C ALA A 15 25.48 -0.30 10.45
N VAL A 16 25.71 -0.75 11.68
CA VAL A 16 27.04 -1.13 12.13
C VAL A 16 27.48 -2.35 11.31
N SER A 17 28.38 -2.14 10.37
CA SER A 17 28.93 -3.21 9.54
C SER A 17 30.43 -3.20 9.61
N HIS A 18 31.01 -4.39 9.77
CA HIS A 18 32.46 -4.58 9.67
C HIS A 18 32.84 -4.84 8.21
N ASP A 19 34.03 -4.37 7.79
CA ASP A 19 34.56 -4.69 6.49
C ASP A 19 34.75 -6.18 6.34
N MET A 20 34.24 -6.72 5.23
CA MET A 20 34.30 -8.17 4.95
C MET A 20 35.73 -8.63 4.62
N GLY A 21 36.61 -7.69 4.30
CA GLY A 21 37.97 -7.98 3.79
C GLY A 21 37.95 -8.52 2.35
N THR A 22 38.98 -8.20 1.59
CA THR A 22 39.07 -8.53 0.15
C THR A 22 39.07 -10.04 -0.10
N ALA A 23 39.71 -10.83 0.77
CA ALA A 23 39.83 -12.27 0.61
C ALA A 23 38.47 -13.02 0.74
N LEU A 24 37.55 -12.49 1.56
CA LEU A 24 36.21 -13.06 1.68
C LEU A 24 35.28 -12.53 0.56
N ALA A 25 35.40 -11.27 0.24
CA ALA A 25 34.62 -10.64 -0.83
C ALA A 25 34.88 -11.30 -2.20
N ASP A 26 36.14 -11.62 -2.51
CA ASP A 26 36.54 -12.28 -3.76
C ASP A 26 35.95 -13.70 -3.94
N ARG A 27 35.48 -14.31 -2.87
CA ARG A 27 34.87 -15.65 -2.87
C ARG A 27 33.35 -15.66 -2.89
N MET A 28 32.72 -14.50 -3.01
CA MET A 28 31.26 -14.33 -2.97
C MET A 28 30.74 -13.69 -4.25
N PHE A 29 29.50 -14.05 -4.59
CA PHE A 29 28.71 -13.27 -5.55
C PHE A 29 28.04 -12.12 -4.78
N HIS A 30 28.17 -10.90 -5.32
CA HIS A 30 27.59 -9.71 -4.72
C HIS A 30 26.35 -9.29 -5.51
N PHE A 31 25.21 -9.23 -4.84
CA PHE A 31 23.96 -8.76 -5.42
C PHE A 31 23.50 -7.55 -4.63
N ASN A 32 23.17 -6.47 -5.34
CA ASN A 32 22.53 -5.32 -4.74
C ASN A 32 21.01 -5.46 -4.91
N VAL A 33 20.31 -5.65 -3.79
CA VAL A 33 18.85 -5.76 -3.79
C VAL A 33 18.27 -4.37 -3.58
N GLN A 34 17.45 -3.93 -4.53
CA GLN A 34 16.73 -2.66 -4.46
C GLN A 34 15.27 -2.91 -4.13
N THR A 35 14.69 -1.98 -3.38
CA THR A 35 13.26 -1.97 -3.10
C THR A 35 12.50 -1.52 -4.35
N VAL A 36 11.55 -2.35 -4.81
CA VAL A 36 10.71 -2.08 -5.99
C VAL A 36 9.26 -2.12 -5.57
N ILE A 37 8.52 -1.04 -5.83
CA ILE A 37 7.12 -0.89 -5.39
C ILE A 37 6.21 -1.99 -5.94
N GLY A 38 6.33 -2.38 -7.21
CA GLY A 38 5.53 -3.45 -7.80
C GLY A 38 5.71 -4.77 -7.07
N ALA A 39 6.96 -5.21 -6.89
CA ALA A 39 7.27 -6.45 -6.16
C ALA A 39 6.79 -6.41 -4.69
N PHE A 40 6.81 -5.24 -4.05
CA PHE A 40 6.28 -5.09 -2.70
C PHE A 40 4.75 -5.22 -2.68
N LEU A 41 4.05 -4.63 -3.64
CA LEU A 41 2.60 -4.72 -3.71
C LEU A 41 2.12 -6.15 -3.98
N ASP A 42 2.80 -6.88 -4.89
CA ASP A 42 2.54 -8.31 -5.12
C ASP A 42 2.74 -9.12 -3.83
N TYR A 43 3.82 -8.83 -3.09
CA TYR A 43 4.07 -9.46 -1.78
C TYR A 43 2.99 -9.10 -0.76
N ALA A 44 2.55 -7.83 -0.72
CA ALA A 44 1.54 -7.35 0.21
C ALA A 44 0.18 -8.04 -0.03
N VAL A 45 -0.22 -8.21 -1.29
CA VAL A 45 -1.41 -8.98 -1.68
C VAL A 45 -1.29 -10.43 -1.21
N ALA A 46 -0.19 -11.11 -1.56
CA ALA A 46 0.03 -12.52 -1.22
C ALA A 46 0.12 -12.79 0.31
N ASN A 47 0.39 -11.76 1.11
CA ASN A 47 0.50 -11.84 2.57
C ASN A 47 -0.62 -11.10 3.31
N ASP A 48 -1.72 -10.80 2.62
CA ASP A 48 -2.94 -10.25 3.22
C ASP A 48 -2.69 -8.96 4.02
N PHE A 49 -1.96 -8.01 3.43
CA PHE A 49 -1.73 -6.70 4.06
C PHE A 49 -3.03 -5.90 4.12
N ALA A 50 -3.08 -4.98 5.10
CA ALA A 50 -4.18 -4.03 5.18
C ALA A 50 -4.30 -3.23 3.87
N PRO A 51 -5.50 -3.18 3.24
CA PRO A 51 -5.70 -2.49 1.97
C PRO A 51 -5.28 -1.03 1.99
N GLU A 52 -5.36 -0.40 3.16
CA GLU A 52 -4.95 0.98 3.40
C GLU A 52 -3.47 1.22 3.07
N ILE A 53 -2.61 0.23 3.36
CA ILE A 53 -1.18 0.31 3.04
C ILE A 53 -0.96 0.32 1.53
N MET A 54 -1.66 -0.58 0.83
CA MET A 54 -1.57 -0.68 -0.63
C MET A 54 -2.11 0.60 -1.29
N ALA A 55 -3.25 1.14 -0.82
CA ALA A 55 -3.81 2.39 -1.30
C ALA A 55 -2.81 3.55 -1.14
N TYR A 56 -2.25 3.70 0.05
CA TYR A 56 -1.29 4.76 0.33
C TYR A 56 -0.04 4.65 -0.56
N LEU A 57 0.56 3.47 -0.66
CA LEU A 57 1.79 3.27 -1.42
C LEU A 57 1.58 3.31 -2.95
N LYS A 58 0.37 3.11 -3.45
CA LYS A 58 0.02 3.40 -4.85
C LYS A 58 0.06 4.90 -5.14
N VAL A 59 -0.45 5.71 -4.23
CA VAL A 59 -0.43 7.20 -4.33
C VAL A 59 0.97 7.76 -4.04
N ARG A 60 1.66 7.17 -3.07
CA ARG A 60 2.98 7.63 -2.59
C ARG A 60 4.04 6.52 -2.63
N PRO A 61 4.45 6.08 -3.83
CA PRO A 61 5.46 5.03 -4.00
C PRO A 61 6.83 5.41 -3.42
N ASP A 62 7.13 6.71 -3.33
CA ASP A 62 8.33 7.27 -2.72
C ASP A 62 8.44 6.98 -1.21
N LYS A 63 7.33 6.60 -0.57
CA LYS A 63 7.25 6.30 0.86
C LYS A 63 7.44 4.83 1.21
N LEU A 64 7.67 3.98 0.22
CA LEU A 64 7.94 2.57 0.49
C LEU A 64 9.24 2.39 1.29
N ASP A 65 10.29 3.15 0.95
CA ASP A 65 11.55 3.16 1.66
C ASP A 65 12.17 4.56 1.63
N ASP A 66 12.05 5.30 2.72
CA ASP A 66 12.66 6.61 2.89
C ASP A 66 13.80 6.62 3.94
N THR A 67 14.26 5.43 4.34
CA THR A 67 15.26 5.24 5.40
C THR A 67 16.51 6.09 5.18
N GLN A 68 17.02 6.13 3.95
CA GLN A 68 18.23 6.92 3.64
C GLN A 68 17.99 8.43 3.76
N SER A 69 16.83 8.90 3.31
CA SER A 69 16.44 10.30 3.43
C SER A 69 16.29 10.72 4.89
N GLN A 70 15.68 9.86 5.71
CA GLN A 70 15.53 10.11 7.13
C GLN A 70 16.88 10.15 7.86
N LEU A 71 17.77 9.20 7.57
CA LEU A 71 19.12 9.19 8.12
C LEU A 71 19.95 10.44 7.73
N ALA A 72 19.80 10.92 6.50
CA ALA A 72 20.46 12.16 6.05
C ALA A 72 19.97 13.41 6.81
N ASN A 73 18.78 13.35 7.41
CA ASN A 73 18.19 14.40 8.23
C ASN A 73 18.30 14.12 9.74
N ASP A 74 19.22 13.25 10.16
CA ASP A 74 19.43 12.83 11.55
C ASP A 74 18.20 12.18 12.23
N HIS A 75 17.27 11.64 11.43
CA HIS A 75 16.16 10.87 11.93
C HIS A 75 16.49 9.37 11.91
N LEU A 76 16.37 8.70 13.08
CA LEU A 76 16.67 7.28 13.21
C LEU A 76 15.56 6.36 12.69
N ILE A 77 14.35 6.90 12.51
CA ILE A 77 13.14 6.13 12.15
C ILE A 77 12.66 6.63 10.80
N GLY A 78 12.57 5.71 9.84
CA GLY A 78 12.01 5.93 8.52
C GLY A 78 11.12 4.78 8.08
N ALA A 79 10.36 5.00 7.02
CA ALA A 79 9.57 3.97 6.39
C ALA A 79 10.47 2.96 5.68
N SER A 80 10.08 1.70 5.71
CA SER A 80 10.75 0.59 5.01
C SER A 80 9.72 -0.51 4.70
N PRO A 81 9.98 -1.43 3.75
CA PRO A 81 9.08 -2.53 3.46
C PRO A 81 8.65 -3.33 4.70
N ARG A 82 9.60 -3.66 5.57
CA ARG A 82 9.30 -4.32 6.86
C ARG A 82 8.48 -3.43 7.78
N GLY A 83 8.74 -2.11 7.75
CA GLY A 83 7.97 -1.15 8.54
C GLY A 83 6.50 -1.15 8.13
N TRP A 84 6.21 -1.24 6.85
CA TRP A 84 4.84 -1.28 6.34
C TRP A 84 4.14 -2.59 6.68
N GLU A 85 4.84 -3.71 6.75
CA GLU A 85 4.29 -4.98 7.26
C GLU A 85 3.86 -4.85 8.73
N ASP A 86 4.71 -4.27 9.58
CA ASP A 86 4.37 -4.01 10.97
C ASP A 86 3.17 -3.04 11.09
N VAL A 87 3.12 -1.99 10.26
CA VAL A 87 1.99 -1.05 10.20
C VAL A 87 0.71 -1.76 9.77
N SER A 88 0.78 -2.66 8.78
CA SER A 88 -0.36 -3.47 8.36
C SER A 88 -0.94 -4.27 9.53
N ASN A 89 -0.09 -4.93 10.31
CA ASN A 89 -0.52 -5.67 11.50
C ASN A 89 -1.18 -4.77 12.55
N VAL A 90 -0.67 -3.55 12.73
CA VAL A 90 -1.27 -2.55 13.65
C VAL A 90 -2.65 -2.10 13.15
N ILE A 91 -2.80 -1.79 11.86
CA ILE A 91 -4.08 -1.34 11.27
C ILE A 91 -5.15 -2.44 11.36
N ARG A 92 -4.77 -3.71 11.19
CA ARG A 92 -5.68 -4.86 11.29
C ARG A 92 -5.99 -5.29 12.73
N SER A 93 -5.33 -4.71 13.71
CA SER A 93 -5.57 -5.04 15.12
C SER A 93 -6.82 -4.34 15.67
N ASP A 94 -7.38 -4.89 16.77
CA ASP A 94 -8.52 -4.30 17.50
C ASP A 94 -8.15 -3.07 18.36
N LEU A 95 -7.01 -2.44 18.07
CA LEU A 95 -6.58 -1.23 18.77
C LEU A 95 -7.46 -0.03 18.38
N SER A 96 -7.65 0.90 19.34
CA SER A 96 -8.29 2.17 19.01
C SER A 96 -7.46 2.96 17.98
N GLU A 97 -8.11 3.80 17.18
CA GLU A 97 -7.43 4.64 16.19
C GLU A 97 -6.29 5.47 16.79
N GLU A 98 -6.49 5.97 18.01
CA GLU A 98 -5.46 6.74 18.72
C GLU A 98 -4.24 5.87 19.06
N ALA A 99 -4.45 4.63 19.52
CA ALA A 99 -3.36 3.69 19.78
C ALA A 99 -2.64 3.30 18.48
N GLN A 100 -3.39 2.99 17.41
CA GLN A 100 -2.82 2.72 16.10
C GLN A 100 -1.92 3.85 15.63
N ARG A 101 -2.34 5.13 15.77
CA ARG A 101 -1.53 6.30 15.42
C ARG A 101 -0.20 6.33 16.17
N VAL A 102 -0.21 6.04 17.47
CA VAL A 102 1.02 6.02 18.28
C VAL A 102 1.97 4.93 17.81
N PHE A 103 1.48 3.71 17.57
CA PHE A 103 2.31 2.60 17.08
C PHE A 103 2.87 2.87 15.68
N VAL A 104 2.05 3.35 14.76
CA VAL A 104 2.47 3.69 13.40
C VAL A 104 3.53 4.80 13.44
N GLN A 105 3.32 5.86 14.24
CA GLN A 105 4.31 6.91 14.43
C GLN A 105 5.64 6.38 14.97
N GLY A 106 5.60 5.47 15.93
CA GLY A 106 6.80 4.83 16.48
C GLY A 106 7.52 3.94 15.48
N ARG A 107 6.82 3.44 14.44
CA ARG A 107 7.37 2.48 13.47
C ARG A 107 7.92 3.11 12.19
N ILE A 108 7.26 4.11 11.64
CA ILE A 108 7.65 4.76 10.38
C ILE A 108 8.01 6.24 10.53
N GLY A 109 8.00 6.77 11.74
CA GLY A 109 8.28 8.16 12.06
C GLY A 109 7.04 9.06 12.03
N ALA A 110 7.10 10.16 12.78
CA ALA A 110 5.96 11.05 12.98
C ALA A 110 5.45 11.70 11.68
N ALA A 111 6.37 12.14 10.82
CA ALA A 111 6.01 12.79 9.56
C ALA A 111 5.30 11.81 8.60
N ASN A 112 5.86 10.61 8.42
CA ASN A 112 5.26 9.58 7.56
C ASN A 112 3.91 9.10 8.10
N ALA A 113 3.77 8.94 9.42
CA ALA A 113 2.52 8.56 10.03
C ALA A 113 1.43 9.64 9.85
N ALA A 114 1.78 10.91 10.04
CA ALA A 114 0.84 12.02 9.83
C ALA A 114 0.37 12.10 8.39
N GLU A 115 1.28 11.94 7.42
CA GLU A 115 0.97 11.89 6.00
C GLU A 115 0.10 10.68 5.65
N PHE A 116 0.46 9.48 6.11
CA PHE A 116 -0.30 8.26 5.90
C PHE A 116 -1.77 8.41 6.35
N PHE A 117 -2.01 8.80 7.59
CA PHE A 117 -3.38 9.00 8.09
C PHE A 117 -4.09 10.19 7.42
N GLY A 118 -3.36 11.21 6.96
CA GLY A 118 -3.91 12.31 6.18
C GLY A 118 -4.46 11.83 4.85
N VAL A 119 -3.64 11.12 4.07
CA VAL A 119 -4.02 10.55 2.76
C VAL A 119 -5.17 9.56 2.92
N LEU A 120 -5.13 8.66 3.93
CA LEU A 120 -6.25 7.74 4.17
C LEU A 120 -7.57 8.46 4.40
N ARG A 121 -7.56 9.54 5.16
CA ARG A 121 -8.77 10.33 5.40
C ARG A 121 -9.28 10.97 4.12
N GLU A 122 -8.42 11.48 3.27
CA GLU A 122 -8.77 12.04 1.97
C GLU A 122 -9.34 10.96 1.03
N LEU A 123 -8.71 9.79 0.99
CA LEU A 123 -9.18 8.65 0.21
C LEU A 123 -10.57 8.17 0.67
N GLN A 124 -10.79 8.08 1.96
CA GLN A 124 -12.09 7.70 2.55
C GLN A 124 -13.16 8.77 2.33
N ALA A 125 -12.81 10.06 2.40
CA ALA A 125 -13.74 11.15 2.15
C ALA A 125 -14.14 11.26 0.67
N GLY A 126 -13.31 10.77 -0.25
CA GLY A 126 -13.55 10.82 -1.69
C GLY A 126 -14.55 9.80 -2.23
N ALA A 127 -14.87 8.75 -1.46
CA ALA A 127 -15.79 7.71 -1.88
C ALA A 127 -16.67 7.26 -0.71
N ASP A 128 -17.96 7.56 -0.79
CA ASP A 128 -18.95 6.99 0.15
C ASP A 128 -19.28 5.56 -0.30
N VAL A 129 -18.43 4.61 0.11
CA VAL A 129 -18.54 3.20 -0.30
C VAL A 129 -19.86 2.57 0.16
N VAL A 130 -20.39 3.00 1.30
CA VAL A 130 -21.69 2.49 1.78
C VAL A 130 -22.79 2.87 0.79
N LYS A 131 -22.85 4.14 0.37
CA LYS A 131 -23.81 4.57 -0.65
C LYS A 131 -23.59 3.90 -2.00
N LEU A 132 -22.33 3.66 -2.39
CA LEU A 132 -22.02 2.92 -3.64
C LEU A 132 -22.53 1.48 -3.60
N LEU A 133 -22.37 0.79 -2.46
CA LEU A 133 -22.87 -0.58 -2.29
C LEU A 133 -24.40 -0.66 -2.28
N GLU A 134 -25.06 0.36 -1.71
CA GLU A 134 -26.53 0.45 -1.62
C GLU A 134 -27.18 0.98 -2.91
N ALA A 135 -26.44 1.70 -3.75
CA ALA A 135 -26.96 2.29 -4.99
C ALA A 135 -27.42 1.22 -5.98
N ARG A 136 -28.39 1.56 -6.83
CA ARG A 136 -28.81 0.67 -7.93
C ARG A 136 -27.75 0.66 -9.03
N ALA A 137 -27.58 -0.52 -9.64
CA ALA A 137 -26.68 -0.66 -10.79
C ALA A 137 -27.06 0.30 -11.92
N GLY A 138 -26.06 0.86 -12.62
CA GLY A 138 -26.23 1.78 -13.72
C GLY A 138 -26.01 3.24 -13.36
N ALA A 139 -26.86 4.13 -13.84
CA ALA A 139 -26.66 5.59 -13.75
C ALA A 139 -26.48 6.13 -12.32
N GLU A 140 -27.11 5.51 -11.33
CA GLU A 140 -27.00 5.92 -9.93
C GLU A 140 -25.61 5.61 -9.38
N THR A 141 -25.10 4.40 -9.64
CA THR A 141 -23.71 4.02 -9.28
C THR A 141 -22.70 4.93 -9.98
N VAL A 142 -22.84 5.14 -11.30
CA VAL A 142 -21.89 5.97 -12.07
C VAL A 142 -21.87 7.42 -11.57
N ALA A 143 -23.00 7.96 -11.11
CA ALA A 143 -23.06 9.31 -10.54
C ALA A 143 -22.29 9.45 -9.22
N LEU A 144 -22.13 8.37 -8.46
CA LEU A 144 -21.43 8.32 -7.18
C LEU A 144 -19.94 7.99 -7.32
N LEU A 145 -19.50 7.54 -8.51
CA LEU A 145 -18.09 7.19 -8.73
C LEU A 145 -17.19 8.43 -8.63
N PRO A 146 -16.05 8.31 -7.95
CA PRO A 146 -15.07 9.38 -7.84
C PRO A 146 -14.52 9.80 -9.21
N ARG A 147 -14.12 11.07 -9.32
CA ARG A 147 -13.61 11.65 -10.58
C ARG A 147 -12.13 12.02 -10.53
N THR A 148 -11.43 11.62 -9.47
CA THR A 148 -9.97 11.79 -9.33
C THR A 148 -9.31 10.43 -9.20
N LEU A 149 -8.08 10.31 -9.67
CA LEU A 149 -7.35 9.03 -9.65
C LEU A 149 -7.16 8.52 -8.22
N ASP A 150 -6.77 9.39 -7.31
CA ASP A 150 -6.52 9.05 -5.91
C ASP A 150 -7.79 8.53 -5.22
N ALA A 151 -8.93 9.20 -5.47
CA ALA A 151 -10.21 8.78 -4.92
C ALA A 151 -10.73 7.46 -5.57
N LEU A 152 -10.40 7.17 -6.82
CA LEU A 152 -10.68 5.88 -7.46
C LEU A 152 -9.88 4.74 -6.81
N TYR A 153 -8.60 4.96 -6.55
CA TYR A 153 -7.80 3.99 -5.78
C TYR A 153 -8.35 3.81 -4.37
N GLY A 154 -8.65 4.91 -3.67
CA GLY A 154 -9.26 4.85 -2.34
C GLY A 154 -10.57 4.06 -2.32
N MET A 155 -11.46 4.30 -3.29
CA MET A 155 -12.70 3.54 -3.47
C MET A 155 -12.43 2.05 -3.71
N THR A 156 -11.47 1.72 -4.57
CA THR A 156 -11.10 0.31 -4.85
C THR A 156 -10.73 -0.42 -3.57
N TYR A 157 -9.85 0.16 -2.76
CA TYR A 157 -9.42 -0.46 -1.51
C TYR A 157 -10.51 -0.47 -0.43
N ALA A 158 -11.37 0.54 -0.41
CA ALA A 158 -12.52 0.55 0.50
C ALA A 158 -13.58 -0.50 0.10
N LEU A 159 -13.81 -0.73 -1.19
CA LEU A 159 -14.63 -1.84 -1.69
C LEU A 159 -14.03 -3.20 -1.32
N LEU A 160 -12.70 -3.35 -1.47
CA LEU A 160 -11.97 -4.54 -1.08
C LEU A 160 -12.13 -4.84 0.42
N SER A 161 -11.98 -3.83 1.28
CA SER A 161 -12.18 -3.96 2.73
C SER A 161 -13.61 -4.31 3.10
N ALA A 162 -14.60 -3.88 2.32
CA ALA A 162 -16.01 -4.16 2.54
C ALA A 162 -16.47 -5.52 1.98
N ALA A 163 -15.69 -6.13 1.07
CA ALA A 163 -16.06 -7.33 0.30
C ALA A 163 -15.93 -8.65 1.10
N GLY A 164 -16.04 -8.62 2.42
CA GLY A 164 -15.91 -9.80 3.29
C GLY A 164 -17.05 -10.83 3.16
N GLU A 165 -18.18 -10.48 2.54
CA GLU A 165 -19.31 -11.38 2.31
C GLU A 165 -19.57 -11.55 0.80
N PRO A 166 -20.03 -12.74 0.33
CA PRO A 166 -20.24 -13.02 -1.09
C PRO A 166 -21.17 -12.03 -1.80
N ALA A 167 -22.20 -11.54 -1.11
CA ALA A 167 -23.14 -10.56 -1.67
C ALA A 167 -22.48 -9.20 -1.88
N THR A 168 -21.67 -8.77 -0.94
CA THR A 168 -20.91 -7.51 -1.00
C THR A 168 -19.81 -7.58 -2.05
N LEU A 169 -19.14 -8.73 -2.16
CA LEU A 169 -18.13 -8.99 -3.18
C LEU A 169 -18.75 -8.91 -4.59
N THR A 170 -19.90 -9.57 -4.80
CA THR A 170 -20.61 -9.50 -6.08
C THR A 170 -20.96 -8.06 -6.44
N ARG A 171 -21.45 -7.29 -5.46
CA ARG A 171 -21.80 -5.88 -5.67
C ARG A 171 -20.55 -5.01 -5.93
N ALA A 172 -19.45 -5.26 -5.26
CA ALA A 172 -18.19 -4.58 -5.52
C ALA A 172 -17.69 -4.81 -6.95
N LEU A 173 -17.76 -6.04 -7.45
CA LEU A 173 -17.41 -6.37 -8.83
C LEU A 173 -18.30 -5.65 -9.85
N GLU A 174 -19.62 -5.60 -9.63
CA GLU A 174 -20.56 -4.83 -10.48
C GLU A 174 -20.23 -3.33 -10.51
N ILE A 175 -19.78 -2.73 -9.39
CA ILE A 175 -19.37 -1.33 -9.32
C ILE A 175 -18.11 -1.12 -10.15
N VAL A 176 -17.13 -2.02 -10.00
CA VAL A 176 -15.85 -1.94 -10.74
C VAL A 176 -16.05 -2.11 -12.24
N GLU A 177 -16.99 -2.94 -12.67
CA GLU A 177 -17.36 -3.08 -14.10
C GLU A 177 -17.87 -1.77 -14.71
N GLN A 178 -18.47 -0.89 -13.92
CA GLN A 178 -19.03 0.38 -14.40
C GLN A 178 -17.99 1.53 -14.41
N LEU A 179 -16.75 1.31 -13.94
CA LEU A 179 -15.70 2.33 -13.95
C LEU A 179 -15.45 2.94 -15.34
N PRO A 180 -15.45 2.20 -16.47
CA PRO A 180 -15.26 2.78 -17.80
C PRO A 180 -16.33 3.79 -18.21
N ASP A 181 -17.51 3.77 -17.57
CA ASP A 181 -18.61 4.68 -17.86
C ASP A 181 -18.44 6.05 -17.21
N ILE A 182 -17.37 6.25 -16.41
CA ILE A 182 -17.06 7.55 -15.83
C ILE A 182 -16.73 8.55 -16.93
N ARG A 183 -17.53 9.64 -16.99
CA ARG A 183 -17.23 10.80 -17.81
C ARG A 183 -16.39 11.77 -16.97
N SER A 184 -15.11 11.90 -17.32
CA SER A 184 -14.18 12.83 -16.71
C SER A 184 -13.65 13.79 -17.77
N ASP A 185 -13.52 15.06 -17.41
CA ASP A 185 -12.87 16.09 -18.25
C ASP A 185 -11.35 15.90 -18.32
N VAL A 186 -10.81 15.03 -17.48
CA VAL A 186 -9.38 14.64 -17.43
C VAL A 186 -9.26 13.19 -17.88
N ALA A 187 -8.28 12.91 -18.73
CA ALA A 187 -7.95 11.54 -19.12
C ALA A 187 -7.42 10.77 -17.91
N LEU A 188 -8.29 10.00 -17.26
CA LEU A 188 -7.93 9.13 -16.14
C LEU A 188 -7.55 7.73 -16.65
N PRO A 189 -6.57 7.05 -16.09
CA PRO A 189 -6.24 5.66 -16.41
C PRO A 189 -7.26 4.69 -15.77
N VAL A 190 -8.55 4.90 -16.07
CA VAL A 190 -9.66 4.16 -15.45
C VAL A 190 -9.55 2.66 -15.69
N ARG A 191 -9.05 2.25 -16.86
CA ARG A 191 -8.85 0.83 -17.18
C ARG A 191 -7.79 0.17 -16.32
N GLU A 192 -6.73 0.91 -15.95
CA GLU A 192 -5.69 0.40 -15.05
C GLU A 192 -6.24 0.19 -13.64
N VAL A 193 -7.03 1.16 -13.16
CA VAL A 193 -7.73 1.03 -11.87
C VAL A 193 -8.71 -0.12 -11.90
N GLN A 194 -9.48 -0.28 -12.98
CA GLN A 194 -10.42 -1.39 -13.13
C GLN A 194 -9.72 -2.74 -13.10
N THR A 195 -8.63 -2.91 -13.85
CA THR A 195 -7.86 -4.15 -13.88
C THR A 195 -7.33 -4.48 -12.48
N LEU A 196 -6.72 -3.53 -11.80
CA LEU A 196 -6.24 -3.71 -10.43
C LEU A 196 -7.36 -4.09 -9.47
N ALA A 197 -8.50 -3.39 -9.53
CA ALA A 197 -9.65 -3.65 -8.67
C ALA A 197 -10.21 -5.05 -8.88
N MET A 198 -10.33 -5.49 -10.14
CA MET A 198 -10.77 -6.83 -10.48
C MET A 198 -9.81 -7.90 -9.97
N GLU A 199 -8.51 -7.75 -10.18
CA GLU A 199 -7.49 -8.67 -9.69
C GLU A 199 -7.61 -8.84 -8.17
N LEU A 200 -7.64 -7.74 -7.42
CA LEU A 200 -7.71 -7.76 -5.95
C LEU A 200 -9.03 -8.37 -5.43
N LEU A 201 -10.17 -8.11 -6.07
CA LEU A 201 -11.46 -8.67 -5.66
C LEU A 201 -11.57 -10.15 -6.00
N PHE A 202 -11.00 -10.62 -7.13
CA PHE A 202 -10.99 -12.04 -7.48
C PHE A 202 -10.09 -12.88 -6.57
N GLU A 203 -9.05 -12.29 -5.98
CA GLU A 203 -8.22 -12.99 -4.99
C GLU A 203 -8.95 -13.24 -3.66
N GLN A 204 -10.05 -12.50 -3.38
CA GLN A 204 -10.90 -12.70 -2.20
C GLN A 204 -12.08 -13.67 -2.45
N ALA A 205 -12.34 -14.05 -3.69
CA ALA A 205 -13.44 -14.93 -4.06
C ALA A 205 -13.07 -16.41 -3.86
#